data_86977b73e81f2a091e631fb1e8163ef5
#
_entry.id   86977b73e81f2a091e631fb1e8163ef5
#
_cell.length_a   1.000
_cell.length_b   1.000
_cell.length_c   1.000
_cell.angle_alpha   90.00
_cell.angle_beta   90.00
_cell.angle_gamma   90.00
#
_symmetry.space_group_name_H-M   'P 1'
#
loop_
_entity.id
_entity.type
_entity.pdbx_description
1 polymer ?
#
loop_
_entity_poly.entity_id
_entity_poly.type
_entity_poly.pdbx_seq_one_letter_code
_entity_poly.pdbx_strand_id
1 'polypeptide(L)'
;MCRSKADGGRLCPCQSSARRSAKYKARKAAVALGDTPTIGARNVSDAPSGVFPEGMPVRESFEKLRAGWDADAAKDVIDTVNSLTDEELEGAAGDALTAAYPDMMSAMLSGESLRGLDGVTRRDAVRAAVAVEVGCALAAEADKDADLARAREQLADAKMREEATGAELKRLSDKIADLSEQSDLARDNREWGKRSELFSQMEELKAERERLRGRWWEAAREEAAARIDVSKARQESYTRLLAQVRPVGGGFDAKTAFAPRSSVAGKKIVQAVSRLYPTDWNRAFSDPANNQVKVALVKDAMGVTLGEYGFYQHRGMLYSDGSVGARLQVVAGVGAEDTELRVCHEMMHRMERTVPGLVGAEQAFLRYRARDADCAPLSAVYVGEGAPEGYADSFPRTYAGRIYDTPYPYAFEVMSVGVEHVFYGNNGDLSGEDDREGAPSSADREYRGFVLGALASL
;
A
#
# COMPACT_ATOMS: atom_id res chain seq x y z
N MET A 1 0.65 -11.34 43.68
CA MET A 1 -0.52 -12.22 43.92
C MET A 1 -1.78 -11.42 43.59
N CYS A 2 -2.39 -11.67 42.43
CA CYS A 2 -3.67 -11.05 42.08
C CYS A 2 -4.79 -11.89 42.69
N ARG A 3 -5.53 -11.33 43.63
CA ARG A 3 -6.75 -11.94 44.15
C ARG A 3 -7.86 -11.82 43.10
N SER A 4 -8.40 -12.95 42.66
CA SER A 4 -9.60 -13.01 41.82
C SER A 4 -10.80 -12.57 42.63
N LYS A 5 -11.45 -11.46 42.28
CA LYS A 5 -12.85 -11.22 42.62
C LYS A 5 -13.68 -11.76 41.44
N ALA A 6 -14.49 -12.73 41.77
CA ALA A 6 -15.59 -13.16 40.92
C ALA A 6 -16.63 -12.07 40.91
N ASP A 7 -16.68 -11.31 39.78
CA ASP A 7 -17.86 -10.59 39.33
C ASP A 7 -17.56 -10.02 37.93
N GLY A 8 -18.32 -10.46 36.97
CA GLY A 8 -18.47 -9.84 35.65
C GLY A 8 -17.28 -9.96 34.68
N GLY A 9 -16.93 -11.15 34.24
CA GLY A 9 -16.35 -11.50 32.91
C GLY A 9 -15.19 -10.73 32.29
N ARG A 10 -14.58 -9.73 32.98
CA ARG A 10 -13.43 -8.98 32.43
C ARG A 10 -12.12 -9.60 32.91
N LEU A 11 -11.36 -10.15 31.97
CA LEU A 11 -10.01 -10.65 32.23
C LEU A 11 -9.08 -9.51 32.69
N CYS A 12 -8.27 -9.80 33.73
CA CYS A 12 -7.23 -8.88 34.17
C CYS A 12 -6.29 -8.52 32.97
N PRO A 13 -5.86 -7.25 32.83
CA PRO A 13 -4.96 -6.82 31.75
C PRO A 13 -3.68 -7.65 31.64
N CYS A 14 -3.14 -8.17 32.75
CA CYS A 14 -1.98 -9.06 32.75
C CYS A 14 -2.27 -10.44 32.15
N GLN A 15 -3.48 -10.99 32.34
CA GLN A 15 -3.87 -12.27 31.71
C GLN A 15 -4.15 -12.10 30.23
N SER A 16 -4.68 -10.96 29.80
CA SER A 16 -4.87 -10.64 28.38
C SER A 16 -3.54 -10.44 27.64
N SER A 17 -2.54 -9.86 28.32
CA SER A 17 -1.19 -9.69 27.78
C SER A 17 -0.45 -11.03 27.67
N ALA A 18 -0.56 -11.91 28.66
CA ALA A 18 0.06 -13.24 28.62
C ALA A 18 -0.56 -14.13 27.52
N ARG A 19 -1.89 -14.10 27.34
CA ARG A 19 -2.56 -14.82 26.25
C ARG A 19 -2.21 -14.28 24.87
N ARG A 20 -2.05 -12.94 24.72
CA ARG A 20 -1.58 -12.32 23.49
C ARG A 20 -0.16 -12.75 23.14
N SER A 21 0.75 -12.72 24.13
CA SER A 21 2.14 -13.18 23.95
C SER A 21 2.23 -14.66 23.61
N ALA A 22 1.39 -15.51 24.18
CA ALA A 22 1.34 -16.94 23.87
C ALA A 22 0.81 -17.21 22.45
N LYS A 23 -0.26 -16.52 22.02
CA LYS A 23 -0.77 -16.59 20.64
C LYS A 23 0.25 -16.09 19.62
N TYR A 24 0.94 -14.98 19.92
CA TYR A 24 2.00 -14.44 19.06
C TYR A 24 3.17 -15.42 18.91
N LYS A 25 3.62 -16.03 20.03
CA LYS A 25 4.67 -17.06 20.02
C LYS A 25 4.24 -18.32 19.27
N ALA A 26 3.00 -18.77 19.45
CA ALA A 26 2.46 -19.94 18.74
C ALA A 26 2.38 -19.69 17.23
N ARG A 27 1.97 -18.48 16.79
CA ARG A 27 1.90 -18.09 15.38
C ARG A 27 3.30 -17.94 14.77
N LYS A 28 4.27 -17.38 15.52
CA LYS A 28 5.67 -17.31 15.09
C LYS A 28 6.31 -18.71 14.99
N ALA A 29 5.93 -19.65 15.85
CA ALA A 29 6.34 -21.04 15.76
C ALA A 29 5.69 -21.76 14.57
N ALA A 30 4.43 -21.51 14.26
CA ALA A 30 3.74 -22.08 13.09
C ALA A 30 4.36 -21.55 11.77
N VAL A 31 4.70 -20.26 11.71
CA VAL A 31 5.44 -19.66 10.58
C VAL A 31 6.83 -20.30 10.43
N ALA A 32 7.52 -20.59 11.54
CA ALA A 32 8.83 -21.25 11.55
C ALA A 32 8.77 -22.75 11.17
N LEU A 33 7.61 -23.39 11.29
CA LEU A 33 7.38 -24.79 10.93
C LEU A 33 6.85 -24.98 9.49
N GLY A 34 6.73 -23.92 8.70
CA GLY A 34 6.24 -24.02 7.32
C GLY A 34 4.73 -24.29 7.19
N ASP A 35 4.00 -24.30 8.30
CA ASP A 35 2.54 -24.51 8.35
C ASP A 35 1.73 -23.19 8.20
N THR A 36 2.35 -22.14 7.68
CA THR A 36 1.54 -21.06 7.14
C THR A 36 0.87 -21.61 5.90
N PRO A 37 -0.48 -21.58 5.81
CA PRO A 37 -1.08 -21.70 4.50
C PRO A 37 -0.38 -20.63 3.68
N THR A 38 0.40 -21.06 2.70
CA THR A 38 0.88 -20.21 1.63
C THR A 38 -0.37 -19.48 1.19
N ILE A 39 -0.50 -18.22 1.58
CA ILE A 39 -1.45 -17.33 0.94
C ILE A 39 -1.06 -17.52 -0.50
N GLY A 40 -1.87 -18.27 -1.23
CA GLY A 40 -1.57 -18.59 -2.60
C GLY A 40 -1.53 -17.24 -3.29
N ALA A 41 -0.32 -16.69 -3.39
CA ALA A 41 -0.08 -15.69 -4.41
C ALA A 41 -0.64 -16.37 -5.64
N ARG A 42 -1.87 -16.03 -6.01
CA ARG A 42 -2.38 -16.47 -7.29
C ARG A 42 -1.27 -16.04 -8.23
N ASN A 43 -0.60 -17.02 -8.81
CA ASN A 43 0.16 -16.78 -10.02
C ASN A 43 -0.89 -16.23 -11.00
N VAL A 44 -1.16 -14.95 -10.90
CA VAL A 44 -1.87 -14.18 -11.91
C VAL A 44 -0.87 -14.07 -13.03
N SER A 45 -0.66 -15.23 -13.64
CA SER A 45 -0.03 -15.33 -14.93
C SER A 45 -1.03 -14.70 -15.87
N ASP A 46 -0.54 -13.77 -16.61
CA ASP A 46 -1.06 -13.26 -17.84
C ASP A 46 -2.16 -12.18 -17.72
N ALA A 47 -1.91 -11.10 -18.46
CA ALA A 47 -2.90 -10.11 -18.86
C ALA A 47 -4.18 -10.83 -19.31
N PRO A 48 -5.37 -10.22 -19.19
CA PRO A 48 -6.64 -10.85 -19.54
C PRO A 48 -6.52 -11.57 -20.88
N SER A 49 -6.59 -12.90 -20.87
CA SER A 49 -6.36 -13.74 -22.05
C SER A 49 -7.56 -13.85 -23.00
N GLY A 50 -8.61 -13.07 -22.77
CA GLY A 50 -9.81 -13.07 -23.59
C GLY A 50 -9.54 -12.68 -25.04
N VAL A 51 -10.20 -13.32 -25.97
CA VAL A 51 -10.21 -12.91 -27.38
C VAL A 51 -11.20 -11.76 -27.52
N PHE A 52 -10.78 -10.66 -28.12
CA PHE A 52 -11.67 -9.53 -28.37
C PHE A 52 -12.68 -9.90 -29.45
N PRO A 53 -14.00 -9.93 -29.14
CA PRO A 53 -15.02 -10.32 -30.08
C PRO A 53 -15.18 -9.29 -31.22
N GLU A 54 -15.72 -9.77 -32.36
CA GLU A 54 -16.19 -8.86 -33.41
C GLU A 54 -17.26 -7.93 -32.85
N GLY A 55 -17.20 -6.64 -33.21
CA GLY A 55 -18.13 -5.63 -32.72
C GLY A 55 -17.76 -5.01 -31.37
N MET A 56 -16.63 -5.42 -30.77
CA MET A 56 -16.10 -4.73 -29.58
C MET A 56 -15.68 -3.30 -29.97
N PRO A 57 -16.11 -2.28 -29.21
CA PRO A 57 -15.65 -0.92 -29.42
C PRO A 57 -14.11 -0.87 -29.33
N VAL A 58 -13.47 -0.12 -30.21
CA VAL A 58 -12.01 0.08 -30.26
C VAL A 58 -11.16 -1.19 -30.12
N ARG A 59 -11.64 -2.29 -30.70
CA ARG A 59 -10.97 -3.60 -30.66
C ARG A 59 -9.50 -3.52 -31.07
N GLU A 60 -9.20 -2.83 -32.18
CA GLU A 60 -7.81 -2.69 -32.68
C GLU A 60 -6.91 -1.97 -31.65
N SER A 61 -7.44 -1.00 -30.92
CA SER A 61 -6.70 -0.27 -29.89
C SER A 61 -6.42 -1.15 -28.68
N PHE A 62 -7.35 -2.03 -28.28
CA PHE A 62 -7.09 -3.04 -27.25
C PHE A 62 -6.04 -4.06 -27.71
N GLU A 63 -6.09 -4.53 -28.96
CA GLU A 63 -5.11 -5.45 -29.51
C GLU A 63 -3.68 -4.82 -29.53
N LYS A 64 -3.58 -3.52 -29.85
CA LYS A 64 -2.31 -2.79 -29.76
C LYS A 64 -1.78 -2.70 -28.34
N LEU A 65 -2.66 -2.39 -27.35
CA LEU A 65 -2.28 -2.32 -25.95
C LEU A 65 -1.76 -3.66 -25.41
N ARG A 66 -2.32 -4.78 -25.83
CA ARG A 66 -1.81 -6.12 -25.49
C ARG A 66 -0.47 -6.44 -26.13
N ALA A 67 -0.21 -5.90 -27.31
CA ALA A 67 1.09 -6.04 -27.97
C ALA A 67 2.19 -5.18 -27.30
N GLY A 68 1.80 -4.08 -26.63
CA GLY A 68 2.69 -3.18 -25.93
C GLY A 68 2.03 -1.82 -25.68
N TRP A 69 2.71 -0.95 -24.93
CA TRP A 69 2.20 0.39 -24.67
C TRP A 69 2.12 1.24 -25.96
N ASP A 70 0.93 1.73 -26.22
CA ASP A 70 0.61 2.67 -27.29
C ASP A 70 -0.32 3.75 -26.70
N ALA A 71 0.18 4.97 -26.59
CA ALA A 71 -0.56 6.05 -25.91
C ALA A 71 -1.81 6.49 -26.67
N ASP A 72 -1.78 6.45 -28.02
CA ASP A 72 -2.93 6.81 -28.85
C ASP A 72 -4.01 5.72 -28.74
N ALA A 73 -3.61 4.45 -28.73
CA ALA A 73 -4.53 3.35 -28.51
C ALA A 73 -5.13 3.38 -27.08
N ALA A 74 -4.32 3.68 -26.06
CA ALA A 74 -4.79 3.83 -24.69
C ALA A 74 -5.82 4.95 -24.58
N LYS A 75 -5.54 6.11 -25.20
CA LYS A 75 -6.46 7.25 -25.22
C LYS A 75 -7.77 6.92 -25.94
N ASP A 76 -7.69 6.26 -27.11
CA ASP A 76 -8.86 5.84 -27.89
C ASP A 76 -9.76 4.91 -27.08
N VAL A 77 -9.18 3.92 -26.39
CA VAL A 77 -9.90 3.03 -25.48
C VAL A 77 -10.57 3.81 -24.34
N ILE A 78 -9.82 4.68 -23.65
CA ILE A 78 -10.30 5.46 -22.51
C ILE A 78 -11.47 6.37 -22.95
N ASP A 79 -11.27 7.16 -24.01
CA ASP A 79 -12.25 8.14 -24.48
C ASP A 79 -13.52 7.42 -24.96
N THR A 80 -13.39 6.32 -25.70
CA THR A 80 -14.53 5.55 -26.19
C THR A 80 -15.32 4.93 -25.02
N VAL A 81 -14.66 4.21 -24.12
CA VAL A 81 -15.36 3.53 -23.01
C VAL A 81 -16.03 4.54 -22.06
N ASN A 82 -15.39 5.67 -21.80
CA ASN A 82 -15.98 6.71 -20.95
C ASN A 82 -17.16 7.43 -21.63
N SER A 83 -17.22 7.45 -22.96
CA SER A 83 -18.33 8.06 -23.71
C SER A 83 -19.55 7.15 -23.84
N LEU A 84 -19.43 5.84 -23.62
CA LEU A 84 -20.56 4.91 -23.71
C LEU A 84 -21.66 5.28 -22.70
N THR A 85 -22.89 5.34 -23.18
CA THR A 85 -24.08 5.52 -22.35
C THR A 85 -24.41 4.24 -21.56
N ASP A 86 -25.29 4.35 -20.55
CA ASP A 86 -25.75 3.16 -19.82
C ASP A 86 -26.51 2.20 -20.73
N GLU A 87 -27.29 2.71 -21.70
CA GLU A 87 -28.00 1.91 -22.68
C GLU A 87 -27.06 1.12 -23.60
N GLU A 88 -25.96 1.76 -24.07
CA GLU A 88 -24.93 1.08 -24.87
C GLU A 88 -24.17 0.02 -24.07
N LEU A 89 -23.94 0.25 -22.79
CA LEU A 89 -23.31 -0.71 -21.90
C LEU A 89 -24.25 -1.89 -21.54
N GLU A 90 -25.56 -1.70 -21.56
CA GLU A 90 -26.55 -2.79 -21.43
C GLU A 90 -26.84 -3.49 -22.77
N GLY A 91 -26.32 -2.97 -23.89
CA GLY A 91 -26.47 -3.52 -25.24
C GLY A 91 -25.20 -4.21 -25.75
N ALA A 92 -25.10 -4.29 -27.09
CA ALA A 92 -24.05 -5.05 -27.79
C ALA A 92 -22.62 -4.64 -27.44
N ALA A 93 -22.36 -3.34 -27.17
CA ALA A 93 -21.03 -2.87 -26.79
C ALA A 93 -20.62 -3.44 -25.42
N GLY A 94 -21.52 -3.41 -24.44
CA GLY A 94 -21.25 -3.99 -23.13
C GLY A 94 -21.18 -5.51 -23.15
N ASP A 95 -21.94 -6.19 -24.01
CA ASP A 95 -21.83 -7.64 -24.19
C ASP A 95 -20.45 -8.03 -24.77
N ALA A 96 -19.96 -7.26 -25.73
CA ALA A 96 -18.64 -7.46 -26.30
C ALA A 96 -17.51 -7.22 -25.28
N LEU A 97 -17.63 -6.16 -24.45
CA LEU A 97 -16.70 -5.89 -23.36
C LEU A 97 -16.75 -7.00 -22.29
N THR A 98 -17.95 -7.50 -21.96
CA THR A 98 -18.13 -8.64 -21.04
C THR A 98 -17.46 -9.91 -21.58
N ALA A 99 -17.61 -10.18 -22.86
CA ALA A 99 -17.00 -11.34 -23.51
C ALA A 99 -15.46 -11.23 -23.63
N ALA A 100 -14.91 -10.00 -23.65
CA ALA A 100 -13.48 -9.77 -23.65
C ALA A 100 -12.82 -10.05 -22.28
N TYR A 101 -13.58 -9.94 -21.19
CA TYR A 101 -13.10 -10.12 -19.81
C TYR A 101 -14.00 -11.06 -19.00
N PRO A 102 -14.24 -12.31 -19.47
CA PRO A 102 -15.30 -13.16 -18.93
C PRO A 102 -15.16 -13.44 -17.43
N ASP A 103 -13.98 -13.74 -16.95
CA ASP A 103 -13.73 -14.04 -15.54
C ASP A 103 -13.90 -12.82 -14.65
N MET A 104 -13.37 -11.67 -15.07
CA MET A 104 -13.48 -10.42 -14.32
C MET A 104 -14.94 -9.96 -14.28
N MET A 105 -15.60 -9.88 -15.44
CA MET A 105 -16.97 -9.40 -15.52
C MET A 105 -17.93 -10.34 -14.80
N SER A 106 -17.76 -11.66 -14.93
CA SER A 106 -18.55 -12.65 -14.20
C SER A 106 -18.43 -12.47 -12.68
N ALA A 107 -17.22 -12.30 -12.17
CA ALA A 107 -16.99 -12.11 -10.75
C ALA A 107 -17.51 -10.76 -10.23
N MET A 108 -17.27 -9.67 -10.99
CA MET A 108 -17.72 -8.32 -10.62
C MET A 108 -19.25 -8.19 -10.61
N LEU A 109 -19.95 -8.85 -11.53
CA LEU A 109 -21.39 -8.78 -11.74
C LEU A 109 -22.14 -9.99 -11.14
N SER A 110 -21.45 -10.92 -10.48
CA SER A 110 -22.09 -12.08 -9.86
C SER A 110 -23.18 -11.64 -8.88
N GLY A 111 -24.27 -12.39 -8.82
CA GLY A 111 -25.35 -12.16 -7.85
C GLY A 111 -25.01 -12.60 -6.43
N GLU A 112 -23.80 -13.12 -6.19
CA GLU A 112 -23.37 -13.52 -4.86
C GLU A 112 -23.21 -12.30 -3.95
N SER A 113 -23.80 -12.36 -2.77
CA SER A 113 -23.64 -11.31 -1.77
C SER A 113 -22.26 -11.42 -1.14
N LEU A 114 -21.42 -10.43 -1.39
CA LEU A 114 -20.15 -10.26 -0.70
C LEU A 114 -20.29 -9.08 0.25
N ARG A 115 -20.00 -9.30 1.53
CA ARG A 115 -20.16 -8.28 2.57
C ARG A 115 -19.49 -6.97 2.20
N GLY A 116 -20.26 -5.89 2.17
CA GLY A 116 -19.78 -4.54 1.85
C GLY A 116 -19.46 -4.28 0.37
N LEU A 117 -19.77 -5.22 -0.53
CA LEU A 117 -19.42 -5.13 -1.95
C LEU A 117 -20.64 -5.30 -2.88
N ASP A 118 -21.84 -5.04 -2.38
CA ASP A 118 -23.07 -5.12 -3.17
C ASP A 118 -23.30 -3.86 -4.01
N GLY A 119 -23.99 -3.99 -5.12
CA GLY A 119 -24.46 -2.85 -5.94
C GLY A 119 -23.48 -2.38 -7.02
N VAL A 120 -22.50 -3.21 -7.42
CA VAL A 120 -21.62 -2.93 -8.57
C VAL A 120 -22.47 -2.88 -9.85
N THR A 121 -22.36 -1.78 -10.59
CA THR A 121 -23.00 -1.61 -11.89
C THR A 121 -22.15 -2.19 -13.02
N ARG A 122 -22.75 -2.46 -14.17
CA ARG A 122 -22.01 -2.88 -15.37
C ARG A 122 -20.98 -1.84 -15.79
N ARG A 123 -21.30 -0.55 -15.66
CA ARG A 123 -20.37 0.56 -15.90
C ARG A 123 -19.15 0.49 -15.00
N ASP A 124 -19.32 0.24 -13.70
CA ASP A 124 -18.22 0.13 -12.75
C ASP A 124 -17.33 -1.07 -13.09
N ALA A 125 -17.93 -2.21 -13.43
CA ALA A 125 -17.21 -3.40 -13.84
C ALA A 125 -16.39 -3.19 -15.11
N VAL A 126 -16.97 -2.54 -16.14
CA VAL A 126 -16.28 -2.20 -17.39
C VAL A 126 -15.11 -1.24 -17.11
N ARG A 127 -15.34 -0.20 -16.31
CA ARG A 127 -14.28 0.73 -15.92
C ARG A 127 -13.13 0.03 -15.20
N ALA A 128 -13.43 -0.88 -14.28
CA ALA A 128 -12.41 -1.64 -13.58
C ALA A 128 -11.62 -2.56 -14.53
N ALA A 129 -12.29 -3.26 -15.43
CA ALA A 129 -11.63 -4.15 -16.40
C ALA A 129 -10.72 -3.37 -17.36
N VAL A 130 -11.21 -2.24 -17.89
CA VAL A 130 -10.44 -1.36 -18.78
C VAL A 130 -9.26 -0.72 -18.04
N ALA A 131 -9.45 -0.32 -16.78
CA ALA A 131 -8.36 0.17 -15.95
C ALA A 131 -7.26 -0.88 -15.80
N VAL A 132 -7.59 -2.15 -15.53
CA VAL A 132 -6.58 -3.23 -15.48
C VAL A 132 -5.84 -3.38 -16.80
N GLU A 133 -6.54 -3.40 -17.93
CA GLU A 133 -5.91 -3.56 -19.26
C GLU A 133 -4.93 -2.43 -19.58
N VAL A 134 -5.41 -1.18 -19.51
CA VAL A 134 -4.60 0.01 -19.80
C VAL A 134 -3.42 0.11 -18.83
N GLY A 135 -3.68 -0.12 -17.54
CA GLY A 135 -2.65 0.00 -16.52
C GLY A 135 -1.60 -1.12 -16.57
N CYS A 136 -1.97 -2.34 -16.97
CA CYS A 136 -1.00 -3.41 -17.20
C CYS A 136 -0.04 -3.07 -18.34
N ALA A 137 -0.55 -2.52 -19.45
CA ALA A 137 0.28 -2.07 -20.57
C ALA A 137 1.23 -0.92 -20.14
N LEU A 138 0.70 0.07 -19.39
CA LEU A 138 1.48 1.18 -18.84
C LEU A 138 2.56 0.67 -17.87
N ALA A 139 2.22 -0.25 -16.97
CA ALA A 139 3.16 -0.84 -16.02
C ALA A 139 4.31 -1.57 -16.72
N ALA A 140 3.99 -2.35 -17.75
CA ALA A 140 4.99 -3.08 -18.55
C ALA A 140 5.93 -2.13 -19.29
N GLU A 141 5.45 -0.98 -19.75
CA GLU A 141 6.29 0.04 -20.36
C GLU A 141 7.20 0.73 -19.36
N ALA A 142 6.66 1.06 -18.16
CA ALA A 142 7.45 1.65 -17.09
C ALA A 142 8.59 0.73 -16.63
N ASP A 143 8.39 -0.59 -16.65
CA ASP A 143 9.43 -1.55 -16.30
C ASP A 143 10.62 -1.58 -17.29
N LYS A 144 10.46 -1.00 -18.49
CA LYS A 144 11.53 -0.82 -19.48
C LYS A 144 12.33 0.48 -19.26
N ASP A 145 11.90 1.33 -18.30
CA ASP A 145 12.56 2.60 -18.02
C ASP A 145 14.00 2.37 -17.51
N ALA A 146 14.97 2.92 -18.22
CA ALA A 146 16.38 2.70 -17.92
C ALA A 146 16.82 3.37 -16.59
N ASP A 147 16.22 4.51 -16.24
CA ASP A 147 16.55 5.20 -15.00
C ASP A 147 15.96 4.47 -13.81
N LEU A 148 14.74 3.95 -13.92
CA LEU A 148 14.13 3.09 -12.91
C LEU A 148 14.91 1.77 -12.76
N ALA A 149 15.32 1.13 -13.85
CA ALA A 149 16.12 -0.09 -13.81
C ALA A 149 17.46 0.15 -13.08
N ARG A 150 18.15 1.27 -13.40
CA ARG A 150 19.40 1.64 -12.74
C ARG A 150 19.22 1.92 -11.24
N ALA A 151 18.16 2.63 -10.88
CA ALA A 151 17.85 2.91 -9.47
C ALA A 151 17.58 1.61 -8.68
N ARG A 152 16.86 0.65 -9.29
CA ARG A 152 16.62 -0.69 -8.70
C ARG A 152 17.92 -1.47 -8.49
N GLU A 153 18.82 -1.45 -9.45
CA GLU A 153 20.14 -2.09 -9.34
C GLU A 153 20.95 -1.48 -8.19
N GLN A 154 20.96 -0.15 -8.08
CA GLN A 154 21.64 0.55 -6.99
C GLN A 154 21.04 0.21 -5.62
N LEU A 155 19.71 0.07 -5.52
CA LEU A 155 19.06 -0.38 -4.30
C LEU A 155 19.43 -1.81 -3.95
N ALA A 156 19.44 -2.73 -4.93
CA ALA A 156 19.84 -4.12 -4.70
C ALA A 156 21.28 -4.22 -4.15
N ASP A 157 22.20 -3.45 -4.73
CA ASP A 157 23.59 -3.38 -4.26
C ASP A 157 23.69 -2.80 -2.84
N ALA A 158 22.91 -1.76 -2.52
CA ALA A 158 22.92 -1.15 -1.19
C ALA A 158 22.35 -2.11 -0.13
N LYS A 159 21.26 -2.84 -0.46
CA LYS A 159 20.70 -3.91 0.40
C LYS A 159 21.73 -5.00 0.67
N MET A 160 22.39 -5.51 -0.35
CA MET A 160 23.43 -6.54 -0.15
C MET A 160 24.55 -6.07 0.79
N ARG A 161 24.97 -4.81 0.70
CA ARG A 161 25.99 -4.26 1.62
C ARG A 161 25.48 -4.14 3.05
N GLU A 162 24.24 -3.68 3.25
CA GLU A 162 23.61 -3.57 4.56
C GLU A 162 23.46 -4.95 5.22
N GLU A 163 22.88 -5.92 4.49
CA GLU A 163 22.69 -7.28 4.97
C GLU A 163 24.01 -7.98 5.32
N ALA A 164 25.02 -7.86 4.46
CA ALA A 164 26.35 -8.44 4.72
C ALA A 164 26.97 -7.87 6.01
N THR A 165 26.88 -6.55 6.18
CA THR A 165 27.42 -5.86 7.36
C THR A 165 26.61 -6.22 8.62
N GLY A 166 25.29 -6.32 8.50
CA GLY A 166 24.39 -6.76 9.58
C GLY A 166 24.67 -8.21 10.02
N ALA A 167 24.91 -9.11 9.07
CA ALA A 167 25.26 -10.51 9.36
C ALA A 167 26.60 -10.62 10.10
N GLU A 168 27.59 -9.83 9.69
CA GLU A 168 28.90 -9.78 10.37
C GLU A 168 28.75 -9.22 11.79
N LEU A 169 27.98 -8.15 11.97
CA LEU A 169 27.67 -7.56 13.28
C LEU A 169 26.99 -8.56 14.21
N LYS A 170 26.07 -9.35 13.69
CA LYS A 170 25.42 -10.43 14.44
C LYS A 170 26.41 -11.49 14.88
N ARG A 171 27.29 -11.97 13.97
CA ARG A 171 28.32 -12.97 14.29
C ARG A 171 29.26 -12.49 15.41
N LEU A 172 29.69 -11.22 15.38
CA LEU A 172 30.51 -10.66 16.47
C LEU A 172 29.74 -10.60 17.79
N SER A 173 28.47 -10.24 17.74
CA SER A 173 27.62 -10.18 18.93
C SER A 173 27.43 -11.57 19.56
N ASP A 174 27.19 -12.59 18.75
CA ASP A 174 27.06 -13.99 19.19
C ASP A 174 28.39 -14.46 19.82
N LYS A 175 29.55 -14.16 19.18
CA LYS A 175 30.87 -14.51 19.73
C LYS A 175 31.17 -13.83 21.06
N ILE A 176 30.79 -12.56 21.23
CA ILE A 176 30.93 -11.85 22.50
C ILE A 176 30.07 -12.50 23.59
N ALA A 177 28.85 -12.94 23.25
CA ALA A 177 27.97 -13.65 24.18
C ALA A 177 28.56 -14.98 24.63
N ASP A 178 29.11 -15.77 23.71
CA ASP A 178 29.77 -17.05 24.00
C ASP A 178 30.98 -16.85 24.93
N LEU A 179 31.84 -15.85 24.68
CA LEU A 179 32.98 -15.53 25.54
C LEU A 179 32.55 -15.03 26.93
N SER A 180 31.40 -14.34 27.00
CA SER A 180 30.85 -13.91 28.30
C SER A 180 30.40 -15.11 29.13
N GLU A 181 29.73 -16.10 28.53
CA GLU A 181 29.36 -17.35 29.20
C GLU A 181 30.60 -18.13 29.69
N GLN A 182 31.62 -18.26 28.83
CA GLN A 182 32.87 -18.91 29.20
C GLN A 182 33.59 -18.16 30.36
N SER A 183 33.51 -16.84 30.37
CA SER A 183 34.11 -16.01 31.45
C SER A 183 33.36 -16.21 32.77
N ASP A 184 32.04 -16.40 32.75
CA ASP A 184 31.25 -16.71 33.93
C ASP A 184 31.57 -18.10 34.47
N LEU A 185 31.72 -19.10 33.61
CA LEU A 185 32.15 -20.46 33.97
C LEU A 185 33.58 -20.43 34.59
N ALA A 186 34.51 -19.70 34.00
CA ALA A 186 35.87 -19.54 34.53
C ALA A 186 35.86 -18.87 35.92
N ARG A 187 34.98 -17.90 36.16
CA ARG A 187 34.77 -17.30 37.48
C ARG A 187 34.31 -18.33 38.50
N ASP A 188 33.31 -19.13 38.16
CA ASP A 188 32.71 -20.10 39.05
C ASP A 188 33.69 -21.23 39.39
N ASN A 189 34.56 -21.58 38.44
CA ASN A 189 35.65 -22.54 38.62
C ASN A 189 36.91 -21.93 39.28
N ARG A 190 36.94 -20.60 39.59
CA ARG A 190 38.07 -19.85 40.13
C ARG A 190 39.30 -19.82 39.21
N GLU A 191 39.09 -19.95 37.89
CA GLU A 191 40.15 -19.88 36.85
C GLU A 191 40.48 -18.43 36.48
N TRP A 192 41.02 -17.65 37.38
CA TRP A 192 41.17 -16.19 37.24
C TRP A 192 42.05 -15.76 36.05
N GLY A 193 43.10 -16.51 35.73
CA GLY A 193 43.96 -16.25 34.57
C GLY A 193 43.16 -16.37 33.25
N LYS A 194 42.41 -17.46 33.07
CA LYS A 194 41.57 -17.71 31.91
C LYS A 194 40.47 -16.65 31.78
N ARG A 195 39.87 -16.27 32.90
CA ARG A 195 38.87 -15.19 32.91
C ARG A 195 39.45 -13.87 32.41
N SER A 196 40.66 -13.51 32.82
CA SER A 196 41.34 -12.28 32.38
C SER A 196 41.58 -12.30 30.87
N GLU A 197 42.04 -13.43 30.32
CA GLU A 197 42.22 -13.60 28.86
C GLU A 197 40.90 -13.43 28.09
N LEU A 198 39.80 -14.06 28.56
CA LEU A 198 38.47 -13.95 27.96
C LEU A 198 37.95 -12.53 27.98
N PHE A 199 38.18 -11.77 29.06
CA PHE A 199 37.85 -10.35 29.13
C PHE A 199 38.64 -9.54 28.11
N SER A 200 39.93 -9.77 27.93
CA SER A 200 40.74 -9.07 26.93
C SER A 200 40.22 -9.32 25.52
N GLN A 201 39.92 -10.58 25.19
CA GLN A 201 39.31 -10.94 23.89
C GLN A 201 37.94 -10.29 23.67
N MET A 202 37.10 -10.24 24.72
CA MET A 202 35.78 -9.57 24.61
C MET A 202 35.94 -8.06 24.35
N GLU A 203 36.90 -7.38 24.99
CA GLU A 203 37.12 -5.93 24.77
C GLU A 203 37.59 -5.65 23.33
N GLU A 204 38.44 -6.48 22.76
CA GLU A 204 38.89 -6.38 21.37
C GLU A 204 37.69 -6.55 20.41
N LEU A 205 36.85 -7.58 20.63
CA LEU A 205 35.64 -7.83 19.80
C LEU A 205 34.59 -6.75 19.99
N LYS A 206 34.43 -6.18 21.16
CA LYS A 206 33.52 -5.03 21.39
C LYS A 206 33.99 -3.81 20.60
N ALA A 207 35.29 -3.53 20.60
CA ALA A 207 35.85 -2.42 19.80
C ALA A 207 35.68 -2.65 18.30
N GLU A 208 35.81 -3.90 17.82
CA GLU A 208 35.54 -4.27 16.45
C GLU A 208 34.06 -4.13 16.11
N ARG A 209 33.16 -4.61 16.99
CA ARG A 209 31.73 -4.47 16.83
C ARG A 209 31.30 -3.01 16.72
N GLU A 210 31.86 -2.10 17.51
CA GLU A 210 31.52 -0.67 17.41
C GLU A 210 31.97 -0.06 16.07
N ARG A 211 33.13 -0.45 15.55
CA ARG A 211 33.58 -0.03 14.21
C ARG A 211 32.66 -0.56 13.12
N LEU A 212 32.25 -1.84 13.23
CA LEU A 212 31.38 -2.47 12.30
C LEU A 212 29.96 -1.88 12.36
N ARG A 213 29.49 -1.52 13.57
CA ARG A 213 28.21 -0.81 13.73
C ARG A 213 28.19 0.54 13.02
N GLY A 214 29.31 1.25 13.02
CA GLY A 214 29.46 2.48 12.22
C GLY A 214 29.25 2.21 10.71
N ARG A 215 29.95 1.18 10.18
CA ARG A 215 29.79 0.79 8.76
C ARG A 215 28.37 0.33 8.41
N TRP A 216 27.74 -0.40 9.33
CA TRP A 216 26.34 -0.83 9.15
C TRP A 216 25.38 0.38 9.07
N TRP A 217 25.58 1.39 9.93
CA TRP A 217 24.79 2.62 9.86
C TRP A 217 25.02 3.42 8.58
N GLU A 218 26.21 3.38 8.01
CA GLU A 218 26.50 3.97 6.70
C GLU A 218 25.79 3.22 5.59
N ALA A 219 25.89 1.90 5.57
CA ALA A 219 25.19 1.05 4.59
C ALA A 219 23.65 1.19 4.68
N ALA A 220 23.09 1.25 5.88
CA ALA A 220 21.66 1.46 6.08
C ALA A 220 21.20 2.85 5.58
N ARG A 221 22.04 3.89 5.68
CA ARG A 221 21.74 5.20 5.09
C ARG A 221 21.83 5.20 3.57
N GLU A 222 22.80 4.48 3.00
CA GLU A 222 22.91 4.31 1.56
C GLU A 222 21.69 3.57 1.00
N GLU A 223 21.25 2.51 1.67
CA GLU A 223 20.05 1.76 1.30
C GLU A 223 18.80 2.64 1.38
N ALA A 224 18.62 3.42 2.44
CA ALA A 224 17.51 4.36 2.57
C ALA A 224 17.53 5.44 1.46
N ALA A 225 18.70 5.95 1.09
CA ALA A 225 18.85 6.91 0.01
C ALA A 225 18.49 6.27 -1.36
N ALA A 226 18.97 5.06 -1.61
CA ALA A 226 18.68 4.34 -2.84
C ALA A 226 17.16 4.02 -2.98
N ARG A 227 16.46 3.73 -1.88
CA ARG A 227 14.98 3.59 -1.89
C ARG A 227 14.29 4.87 -2.35
N ILE A 228 14.73 6.02 -1.84
CA ILE A 228 14.21 7.33 -2.25
C ILE A 228 14.43 7.55 -3.76
N ASP A 229 15.57 7.16 -4.28
CA ASP A 229 15.88 7.33 -5.70
C ASP A 229 15.02 6.40 -6.57
N VAL A 230 14.75 5.16 -6.14
CA VAL A 230 13.77 4.26 -6.80
C VAL A 230 12.39 4.88 -6.80
N SER A 231 11.92 5.42 -5.66
CA SER A 231 10.61 6.07 -5.57
C SER A 231 10.50 7.26 -6.53
N LYS A 232 11.53 8.09 -6.62
CA LYS A 232 11.56 9.23 -7.57
C LYS A 232 11.54 8.77 -9.03
N ALA A 233 12.42 7.83 -9.40
CA ALA A 233 12.48 7.31 -10.76
C ALA A 233 11.13 6.68 -11.17
N ARG A 234 10.48 5.99 -10.24
CA ARG A 234 9.15 5.40 -10.43
C ARG A 234 8.08 6.47 -10.62
N GLN A 235 8.02 7.48 -9.75
CA GLN A 235 7.10 8.61 -9.89
C GLN A 235 7.27 9.32 -11.23
N GLU A 236 8.51 9.57 -11.64
CA GLU A 236 8.83 10.21 -12.92
C GLU A 236 8.41 9.35 -14.11
N SER A 237 8.69 8.05 -14.08
CA SER A 237 8.31 7.13 -15.13
C SER A 237 6.79 7.05 -15.29
N TYR A 238 6.05 6.82 -14.19
CA TYR A 238 4.60 6.70 -14.26
C TYR A 238 3.92 8.01 -14.63
N THR A 239 4.31 9.13 -14.03
CA THR A 239 3.71 10.43 -14.38
C THR A 239 3.98 10.82 -15.83
N ARG A 240 5.16 10.49 -16.39
CA ARG A 240 5.49 10.70 -17.80
C ARG A 240 4.59 9.86 -18.72
N LEU A 241 4.36 8.58 -18.40
CA LEU A 241 3.49 7.71 -19.19
C LEU A 241 2.01 8.11 -19.06
N LEU A 242 1.55 8.41 -17.85
CA LEU A 242 0.20 8.95 -17.63
C LEU A 242 -0.03 10.24 -18.40
N ALA A 243 0.97 11.12 -18.47
CA ALA A 243 0.87 12.39 -19.19
C ALA A 243 0.71 12.23 -20.72
N GLN A 244 0.97 11.05 -21.28
CA GLN A 244 0.71 10.76 -22.69
C GLN A 244 -0.77 10.55 -22.99
N VAL A 245 -1.57 10.13 -22.00
CA VAL A 245 -3.00 9.86 -22.16
C VAL A 245 -3.89 10.94 -21.53
N ARG A 246 -3.44 11.57 -20.45
CA ARG A 246 -4.16 12.66 -19.80
C ARG A 246 -3.21 13.61 -19.06
N PRO A 247 -3.55 14.91 -18.88
CA PRO A 247 -2.72 15.85 -18.13
C PRO A 247 -2.53 15.42 -16.66
N VAL A 248 -1.30 15.50 -16.13
CA VAL A 248 -0.91 15.13 -14.76
C VAL A 248 -0.27 16.32 -14.04
N GLY A 249 -0.42 16.40 -12.73
CA GLY A 249 0.28 17.34 -11.85
C GLY A 249 -0.27 18.78 -11.83
N GLY A 250 -1.17 19.13 -12.75
CA GLY A 250 -1.83 20.43 -12.79
C GLY A 250 -3.16 20.47 -12.03
N GLY A 251 -3.87 21.58 -12.10
CA GLY A 251 -5.28 21.71 -11.67
C GLY A 251 -5.51 21.86 -10.16
N PHE A 252 -4.48 21.72 -9.32
CA PHE A 252 -4.61 21.90 -7.87
C PHE A 252 -4.66 23.38 -7.50
N ASP A 253 -5.75 23.82 -6.87
CA ASP A 253 -5.90 25.19 -6.36
C ASP A 253 -5.89 25.21 -4.83
N ALA A 254 -4.75 25.62 -4.26
CA ALA A 254 -4.57 25.71 -2.83
C ALA A 254 -5.48 26.72 -2.13
N LYS A 255 -6.05 27.69 -2.85
CA LYS A 255 -6.94 28.71 -2.27
C LYS A 255 -8.31 28.13 -1.97
N THR A 256 -8.79 27.30 -2.89
CA THR A 256 -10.11 26.67 -2.78
C THR A 256 -10.07 25.31 -2.07
N ALA A 257 -8.96 24.58 -2.17
CA ALA A 257 -8.81 23.27 -1.55
C ALA A 257 -8.78 23.30 -0.02
N PHE A 258 -8.14 24.31 0.59
CA PHE A 258 -7.83 24.27 2.01
C PHE A 258 -8.72 25.15 2.87
N ALA A 259 -9.26 24.56 3.93
CA ALA A 259 -9.98 25.30 4.95
C ALA A 259 -9.03 26.24 5.76
N PRO A 260 -9.57 27.33 6.33
CA PRO A 260 -8.82 28.22 7.21
C PRO A 260 -8.11 27.48 8.35
N ARG A 261 -6.97 28.01 8.79
CA ARG A 261 -6.15 27.42 9.88
C ARG A 261 -5.61 26.00 9.61
N SER A 262 -5.55 25.59 8.34
CA SER A 262 -4.81 24.37 7.96
C SER A 262 -3.31 24.56 8.20
N SER A 263 -2.62 23.46 8.55
CA SER A 263 -1.16 23.43 8.74
C SER A 263 -0.43 23.91 7.50
N VAL A 264 0.46 24.89 7.64
CA VAL A 264 1.26 25.43 6.53
C VAL A 264 2.17 24.35 5.94
N ALA A 265 2.82 23.56 6.79
CA ALA A 265 3.68 22.46 6.36
C ALA A 265 2.84 21.37 5.67
N GLY A 266 1.71 20.97 6.27
CA GLY A 266 0.82 19.98 5.66
C GLY A 266 0.28 20.41 4.29
N LYS A 267 -0.09 21.70 4.11
CA LYS A 267 -0.51 22.22 2.82
C LYS A 267 0.58 22.11 1.75
N LYS A 268 1.84 22.39 2.10
CA LYS A 268 2.98 22.26 1.17
C LYS A 268 3.18 20.80 0.73
N ILE A 269 3.02 19.84 1.64
CA ILE A 269 3.17 18.43 1.31
C ILE A 269 2.02 17.96 0.42
N VAL A 270 0.77 18.32 0.73
CA VAL A 270 -0.39 18.02 -0.14
C VAL A 270 -0.18 18.59 -1.55
N GLN A 271 0.32 19.82 -1.66
CA GLN A 271 0.67 20.41 -2.96
C GLN A 271 1.80 19.66 -3.68
N ALA A 272 2.81 19.19 -2.95
CA ALA A 272 3.90 18.41 -3.56
C ALA A 272 3.39 17.06 -4.06
N VAL A 273 2.55 16.38 -3.29
CA VAL A 273 1.96 15.09 -3.66
C VAL A 273 0.95 15.21 -4.80
N SER A 274 0.22 16.33 -4.91
CA SER A 274 -0.76 16.53 -5.99
C SER A 274 -0.16 16.46 -7.40
N ARG A 275 1.16 16.65 -7.55
CA ARG A 275 1.87 16.47 -8.84
C ARG A 275 1.78 15.06 -9.41
N LEU A 276 1.49 14.05 -8.57
CA LEU A 276 1.40 12.65 -8.96
C LEU A 276 0.03 12.28 -9.55
N TYR A 277 -0.97 13.13 -9.34
CA TYR A 277 -2.35 12.85 -9.72
C TYR A 277 -2.76 13.53 -11.03
N PRO A 278 -3.77 12.95 -11.72
CA PRO A 278 -4.37 13.61 -12.90
C PRO A 278 -4.88 15.00 -12.59
N THR A 279 -4.78 15.88 -13.58
CA THR A 279 -5.12 17.31 -13.45
C THR A 279 -6.59 17.52 -13.07
N ASP A 280 -7.49 16.74 -13.61
CA ASP A 280 -8.93 16.80 -13.32
C ASP A 280 -9.25 16.24 -11.93
N TRP A 281 -8.55 15.21 -11.44
CA TRP A 281 -8.66 14.76 -10.06
C TRP A 281 -8.24 15.86 -9.08
N ASN A 282 -7.15 16.57 -9.39
CA ASN A 282 -6.71 17.71 -8.59
C ASN A 282 -7.72 18.87 -8.61
N ARG A 283 -8.42 19.09 -9.73
CA ARG A 283 -9.53 20.05 -9.81
C ARG A 283 -10.69 19.60 -8.93
N ALA A 284 -11.10 18.31 -9.02
CA ALA A 284 -12.16 17.74 -8.19
C ALA A 284 -11.81 17.80 -6.70
N PHE A 285 -10.56 17.53 -6.33
CA PHE A 285 -10.06 17.71 -4.95
C PHE A 285 -10.25 19.13 -4.46
N SER A 286 -9.94 20.11 -5.32
CA SER A 286 -9.90 21.55 -5.00
C SER A 286 -11.25 22.24 -5.18
N ASP A 287 -12.26 21.56 -5.72
CA ASP A 287 -13.57 22.15 -5.98
C ASP A 287 -14.26 22.56 -4.66
N PRO A 288 -14.61 23.84 -4.49
CA PRO A 288 -15.31 24.33 -3.30
C PRO A 288 -16.64 23.61 -3.03
N ALA A 289 -17.30 23.09 -4.08
CA ALA A 289 -18.54 22.32 -3.94
C ALA A 289 -18.32 21.03 -3.13
N ASN A 290 -17.10 20.50 -3.10
CA ASN A 290 -16.72 19.31 -2.35
C ASN A 290 -16.26 19.58 -0.91
N ASN A 291 -16.52 20.76 -0.35
CA ASN A 291 -16.02 21.26 0.92
C ASN A 291 -14.48 21.44 0.97
N GLN A 292 -14.05 22.47 1.62
CA GLN A 292 -12.63 22.68 1.87
C GLN A 292 -12.10 21.68 2.89
N VAL A 293 -10.84 21.28 2.71
CA VAL A 293 -10.16 20.30 3.57
C VAL A 293 -9.32 21.02 4.61
N LYS A 294 -9.55 20.73 5.87
CA LYS A 294 -8.65 21.16 6.95
C LYS A 294 -7.49 20.16 7.06
N VAL A 295 -6.31 20.61 6.69
CA VAL A 295 -5.10 19.79 6.81
C VAL A 295 -4.49 19.95 8.20
N ALA A 296 -4.35 18.85 8.93
CA ALA A 296 -3.65 18.78 10.21
C ALA A 296 -2.41 17.88 10.05
N LEU A 297 -1.23 18.43 10.30
CA LEU A 297 0.01 17.67 10.43
C LEU A 297 0.31 17.49 11.91
N VAL A 298 0.21 16.29 12.40
CA VAL A 298 0.53 15.90 13.78
C VAL A 298 1.97 15.40 13.78
N LYS A 299 2.83 16.02 14.58
CA LYS A 299 4.18 15.51 14.79
C LYS A 299 4.09 14.27 15.66
N ASP A 300 4.81 13.23 15.26
CA ASP A 300 5.06 12.08 16.12
C ASP A 300 5.93 12.57 17.30
N ALA A 301 5.29 13.00 18.38
CA ALA A 301 5.95 13.16 19.66
C ALA A 301 5.98 11.75 20.26
N MET A 302 7.15 11.22 20.57
CA MET A 302 7.31 9.99 21.34
C MET A 302 6.44 10.08 22.59
N GLY A 303 5.28 9.42 22.56
CA GLY A 303 4.24 9.52 23.59
C GLY A 303 2.82 9.71 23.07
N VAL A 304 2.60 9.73 21.75
CA VAL A 304 1.24 9.74 21.18
C VAL A 304 0.53 8.46 21.58
N THR A 305 -0.53 8.60 22.31
CA THR A 305 -1.45 7.51 22.67
C THR A 305 -1.93 6.82 21.39
N LEU A 306 -1.88 5.48 21.37
CA LEU A 306 -2.44 4.61 20.35
C LEU A 306 -3.86 5.08 19.93
N GLY A 307 -3.99 5.90 18.94
CA GLY A 307 -5.26 6.48 18.50
C GLY A 307 -5.14 7.66 17.53
N GLU A 308 -3.94 8.24 17.36
CA GLU A 308 -3.72 9.33 16.41
C GLU A 308 -3.06 8.81 15.14
N TYR A 309 -3.85 8.10 14.32
CA TYR A 309 -3.45 7.71 12.96
C TYR A 309 -3.74 8.83 11.97
N GLY A 310 -3.10 8.79 10.79
CA GLY A 310 -3.56 9.52 9.64
C GLY A 310 -4.99 9.10 9.31
N PHE A 311 -5.82 10.02 8.89
CA PHE A 311 -7.16 9.73 8.41
C PHE A 311 -7.69 10.87 7.54
N TYR A 312 -8.55 10.50 6.60
CA TYR A 312 -9.42 11.44 5.91
C TYR A 312 -10.86 11.28 6.39
N GLN A 313 -11.53 12.39 6.68
CA GLN A 313 -12.95 12.43 7.01
C GLN A 313 -13.65 13.50 6.18
N HIS A 314 -14.63 13.08 5.40
CA HIS A 314 -15.31 13.94 4.43
C HIS A 314 -16.30 14.91 5.07
N ARG A 315 -17.04 14.48 6.10
CA ARG A 315 -18.11 15.27 6.76
C ARG A 315 -18.10 15.04 8.26
N GLY A 316 -18.70 16.00 8.98
CA GLY A 316 -18.99 15.82 10.41
C GLY A 316 -17.87 16.17 11.37
N MET A 317 -16.71 16.64 10.87
CA MET A 317 -15.69 17.20 11.75
C MET A 317 -16.12 18.58 12.20
N LEU A 318 -16.46 18.71 13.49
CA LEU A 318 -16.64 19.98 14.13
C LEU A 318 -15.26 20.59 14.42
N TYR A 319 -14.97 21.70 13.82
CA TYR A 319 -13.74 22.44 14.09
C TYR A 319 -13.87 23.30 15.34
N SER A 320 -12.76 23.71 15.92
CA SER A 320 -12.72 24.57 17.12
C SER A 320 -13.37 25.95 16.93
N ASP A 321 -13.62 26.36 15.70
CA ASP A 321 -14.33 27.58 15.33
C ASP A 321 -15.83 27.36 15.08
N GLY A 322 -16.35 26.16 15.36
CA GLY A 322 -17.75 25.78 15.17
C GLY A 322 -18.12 25.40 13.74
N SER A 323 -17.20 25.50 12.77
CA SER A 323 -17.48 25.06 11.40
C SER A 323 -17.43 23.53 11.28
N VAL A 324 -18.16 23.00 10.29
CA VAL A 324 -18.18 21.55 9.96
C VAL A 324 -17.64 21.38 8.55
N GLY A 325 -16.72 20.45 8.35
CA GLY A 325 -16.12 20.24 7.04
C GLY A 325 -15.33 18.92 6.92
N ALA A 326 -14.54 18.83 5.87
CA ALA A 326 -13.63 17.72 5.65
C ALA A 326 -12.30 17.93 6.43
N ARG A 327 -11.69 16.84 6.89
CA ARG A 327 -10.38 16.87 7.54
C ARG A 327 -9.46 15.81 6.95
N LEU A 328 -8.24 16.21 6.66
CA LEU A 328 -7.12 15.34 6.32
C LEU A 328 -6.10 15.49 7.46
N GLN A 329 -5.95 14.46 8.26
CA GLN A 329 -4.95 14.40 9.31
C GLN A 329 -3.84 13.46 8.91
N VAL A 330 -2.62 13.90 9.02
CA VAL A 330 -1.43 13.10 8.73
C VAL A 330 -0.50 13.14 9.92
N VAL A 331 -0.04 11.99 10.35
CA VAL A 331 1.06 11.86 11.29
C VAL A 331 2.36 11.98 10.50
N ALA A 332 3.21 12.94 10.85
CA ALA A 332 4.50 13.09 10.19
C ALA A 332 5.34 11.83 10.42
N GLY A 333 5.88 11.28 9.33
CA GLY A 333 6.79 10.14 9.39
C GLY A 333 8.21 10.51 9.82
N VAL A 334 9.09 9.52 9.87
CA VAL A 334 10.50 9.68 10.25
C VAL A 334 11.27 10.56 9.25
N GLY A 335 10.78 10.66 8.00
CA GLY A 335 11.35 11.48 6.93
C GLY A 335 10.29 12.19 6.10
N ALA A 336 10.76 13.01 5.16
CA ALA A 336 9.87 13.72 4.24
C ALA A 336 9.08 12.75 3.36
N GLU A 337 9.73 11.71 2.83
CA GLU A 337 9.13 10.70 1.97
C GLU A 337 8.06 9.88 2.68
N ASP A 338 8.32 9.42 3.90
CA ASP A 338 7.33 8.70 4.71
C ASP A 338 6.10 9.57 5.02
N THR A 339 6.30 10.88 5.18
CA THR A 339 5.20 11.84 5.34
C THR A 339 4.44 12.06 4.03
N GLU A 340 5.12 12.16 2.89
CA GLU A 340 4.49 12.29 1.56
C GLU A 340 3.68 11.05 1.21
N LEU A 341 4.19 9.86 1.49
CA LEU A 341 3.51 8.58 1.32
C LEU A 341 2.17 8.57 2.07
N ARG A 342 2.18 8.95 3.36
CA ARG A 342 0.95 9.02 4.18
C ARG A 342 -0.02 10.08 3.66
N VAL A 343 0.49 11.21 3.18
CA VAL A 343 -0.34 12.24 2.54
C VAL A 343 -0.94 11.72 1.24
N CYS A 344 -0.18 10.95 0.45
CA CYS A 344 -0.66 10.33 -0.78
C CYS A 344 -1.85 9.40 -0.49
N HIS A 345 -1.74 8.55 0.52
CA HIS A 345 -2.81 7.68 1.00
C HIS A 345 -4.09 8.47 1.36
N GLU A 346 -3.98 9.44 2.26
CA GLU A 346 -5.13 10.21 2.74
C GLU A 346 -5.75 11.12 1.65
N MET A 347 -4.93 11.61 0.71
CA MET A 347 -5.43 12.31 -0.47
C MET A 347 -6.27 11.39 -1.35
N MET A 348 -5.89 10.12 -1.47
CA MET A 348 -6.65 9.16 -2.26
C MET A 348 -8.07 8.97 -1.72
N HIS A 349 -8.26 8.87 -0.42
CA HIS A 349 -9.59 8.84 0.19
C HIS A 349 -10.43 10.09 -0.10
N ARG A 350 -9.77 11.23 -0.31
CA ARG A 350 -10.47 12.44 -0.80
C ARG A 350 -10.86 12.29 -2.27
N MET A 351 -9.96 11.72 -3.11
CA MET A 351 -10.23 11.48 -4.54
C MET A 351 -11.38 10.51 -4.73
N GLU A 352 -11.47 9.43 -3.96
CA GLU A 352 -12.60 8.49 -3.94
C GLU A 352 -13.96 9.20 -3.80
N ARG A 353 -13.99 10.32 -3.06
CA ARG A 353 -15.19 11.11 -2.82
C ARG A 353 -15.50 12.11 -3.89
N THR A 354 -14.51 12.57 -4.59
CA THR A 354 -14.63 13.73 -5.46
C THR A 354 -14.48 13.39 -6.93
N VAL A 355 -13.91 12.21 -7.24
CA VAL A 355 -13.75 11.72 -8.61
C VAL A 355 -14.92 10.79 -8.97
N PRO A 356 -15.76 11.15 -9.94
CA PRO A 356 -16.91 10.33 -10.32
C PRO A 356 -16.50 8.95 -10.83
N GLY A 357 -17.15 7.91 -10.30
CA GLY A 357 -16.97 6.53 -10.75
C GLY A 357 -15.77 5.80 -10.13
N LEU A 358 -14.88 6.49 -9.42
CA LEU A 358 -13.71 5.88 -8.82
C LEU A 358 -14.09 4.81 -7.78
N VAL A 359 -14.95 5.14 -6.81
CA VAL A 359 -15.42 4.18 -5.78
C VAL A 359 -16.12 2.97 -6.41
N GLY A 360 -16.93 3.18 -7.46
CA GLY A 360 -17.59 2.07 -8.14
C GLY A 360 -16.60 1.11 -8.81
N ALA A 361 -15.57 1.65 -9.45
CA ALA A 361 -14.52 0.83 -10.07
C ALA A 361 -13.67 0.09 -9.01
N GLU A 362 -13.35 0.73 -7.88
CA GLU A 362 -12.68 0.08 -6.75
C GLU A 362 -13.51 -1.07 -6.18
N GLN A 363 -14.80 -0.82 -5.96
CA GLN A 363 -15.72 -1.83 -5.46
C GLN A 363 -15.81 -3.02 -6.42
N ALA A 364 -15.89 -2.77 -7.73
CA ALA A 364 -15.90 -3.80 -8.75
C ALA A 364 -14.61 -4.63 -8.71
N PHE A 365 -13.45 -3.96 -8.68
CA PHE A 365 -12.16 -4.62 -8.62
C PHE A 365 -11.97 -5.42 -7.33
N LEU A 366 -12.33 -4.86 -6.18
CA LEU A 366 -12.29 -5.55 -4.90
C LEU A 366 -13.19 -6.79 -4.90
N ARG A 367 -14.40 -6.68 -5.47
CA ARG A 367 -15.32 -7.81 -5.63
C ARG A 367 -14.70 -8.92 -6.50
N TYR A 368 -14.08 -8.56 -7.60
CA TYR A 368 -13.33 -9.51 -8.44
C TYR A 368 -12.24 -10.24 -7.67
N ARG A 369 -11.46 -9.50 -6.88
CA ARG A 369 -10.36 -10.07 -6.08
C ARG A 369 -10.86 -10.93 -4.92
N ALA A 370 -11.99 -10.57 -4.34
CA ALA A 370 -12.59 -11.24 -3.17
C ALA A 370 -13.42 -12.49 -3.50
N ARG A 371 -13.64 -12.82 -4.77
CA ARG A 371 -14.57 -13.87 -5.24
C ARG A 371 -14.40 -15.26 -4.61
N ASP A 372 -13.20 -15.57 -4.14
CA ASP A 372 -12.88 -16.86 -3.50
C ASP A 372 -12.29 -16.67 -2.09
N ALA A 373 -12.52 -15.52 -1.47
CA ALA A 373 -11.98 -15.19 -0.17
C ALA A 373 -13.09 -14.96 0.86
N ASP A 374 -12.83 -15.37 2.09
CA ASP A 374 -13.71 -15.09 3.22
C ASP A 374 -13.45 -13.70 3.79
N CYS A 375 -14.51 -12.97 4.13
CA CYS A 375 -14.41 -11.74 4.90
C CYS A 375 -14.08 -12.08 6.35
N ALA A 376 -12.93 -11.62 6.80
CA ALA A 376 -12.40 -11.93 8.12
C ALA A 376 -11.67 -10.72 8.75
N PRO A 377 -11.41 -10.73 10.06
CA PRO A 377 -10.58 -9.72 10.70
C PRO A 377 -9.18 -9.65 10.07
N LEU A 378 -8.78 -8.46 9.59
CA LEU A 378 -7.57 -8.24 8.82
C LEU A 378 -6.27 -8.40 9.60
N SER A 379 -6.28 -8.41 10.92
CA SER A 379 -5.05 -8.47 11.68
C SER A 379 -5.22 -9.03 13.08
N ALA A 380 -4.24 -9.86 13.50
CA ALA A 380 -4.06 -10.22 14.89
C ALA A 380 -3.62 -9.03 15.78
N VAL A 381 -3.23 -7.90 15.20
CA VAL A 381 -2.83 -6.69 15.92
C VAL A 381 -4.05 -5.91 16.40
N TYR A 382 -5.15 -5.95 15.65
CA TYR A 382 -6.42 -5.31 16.02
C TYR A 382 -7.37 -6.34 16.67
N VAL A 383 -6.96 -6.92 17.80
CA VAL A 383 -7.80 -7.86 18.56
C VAL A 383 -8.69 -7.06 19.53
N GLY A 384 -9.95 -6.83 19.14
CA GLY A 384 -10.95 -6.19 19.97
C GLY A 384 -12.30 -6.08 19.27
N GLU A 385 -13.36 -5.71 19.99
CA GLU A 385 -14.61 -5.29 19.37
C GLU A 385 -14.31 -4.10 18.45
N GLY A 386 -14.64 -4.23 17.15
CA GLY A 386 -14.35 -3.22 16.12
C GLY A 386 -13.02 -3.42 15.39
N ALA A 387 -12.41 -4.62 15.42
CA ALA A 387 -11.29 -4.93 14.54
C ALA A 387 -11.72 -4.74 13.07
N PRO A 388 -10.89 -4.08 12.23
CA PRO A 388 -11.21 -3.93 10.82
C PRO A 388 -11.33 -5.31 10.16
N GLU A 389 -12.36 -5.48 9.36
CA GLU A 389 -12.61 -6.69 8.59
C GLU A 389 -12.35 -6.43 7.11
N GLY A 390 -12.11 -7.50 6.35
CA GLY A 390 -11.89 -7.41 4.91
C GLY A 390 -11.46 -8.73 4.29
N TYR A 391 -11.08 -8.66 3.05
CA TYR A 391 -10.66 -9.80 2.22
C TYR A 391 -9.12 -9.87 2.17
N ALA A 392 -8.54 -10.30 3.28
CA ALA A 392 -7.09 -10.27 3.52
C ALA A 392 -6.27 -11.01 2.45
N ASP A 393 -6.77 -12.17 2.02
CA ASP A 393 -6.05 -13.09 1.12
C ASP A 393 -6.10 -12.64 -0.36
N SER A 394 -6.80 -11.54 -0.64
CA SER A 394 -7.01 -11.02 -1.99
C SER A 394 -5.91 -10.07 -2.47
N PHE A 395 -5.02 -9.63 -1.57
CA PHE A 395 -4.00 -8.62 -1.86
C PHE A 395 -2.66 -8.94 -1.18
N PRO A 396 -1.53 -8.52 -1.75
CA PRO A 396 -0.21 -8.65 -1.13
C PRO A 396 -0.15 -8.00 0.24
N ARG A 397 -0.80 -6.84 0.39
CA ARG A 397 -1.02 -6.20 1.67
C ARG A 397 -2.47 -6.37 2.09
N THR A 398 -2.69 -7.13 3.14
CA THR A 398 -4.03 -7.50 3.63
C THR A 398 -4.94 -6.31 3.87
N TYR A 399 -4.37 -5.15 4.24
CA TYR A 399 -5.10 -3.92 4.49
C TYR A 399 -5.79 -3.35 3.24
N ALA A 400 -5.27 -3.60 2.04
CA ALA A 400 -5.92 -3.18 0.80
C ALA A 400 -7.30 -3.83 0.58
N GLY A 401 -7.52 -5.01 1.17
CA GLY A 401 -8.81 -5.71 1.14
C GLY A 401 -9.82 -5.27 2.21
N ARG A 402 -9.52 -4.20 2.96
CA ARG A 402 -10.41 -3.71 4.03
C ARG A 402 -11.75 -3.25 3.49
N ILE A 403 -12.80 -3.58 4.24
CA ILE A 403 -14.14 -3.03 4.06
C ILE A 403 -14.53 -2.18 5.26
N TYR A 404 -15.40 -1.21 5.03
CA TYR A 404 -15.94 -0.34 6.07
C TYR A 404 -17.40 -0.69 6.35
N ASP A 405 -17.73 -0.90 7.65
CA ASP A 405 -19.10 -1.13 8.13
C ASP A 405 -19.94 0.15 8.07
N THR A 406 -20.07 0.73 6.90
CA THR A 406 -20.99 1.85 6.70
C THR A 406 -22.08 1.44 5.73
N PRO A 407 -23.33 1.88 5.89
CA PRO A 407 -24.41 1.55 4.97
C PRO A 407 -24.16 2.06 3.54
N TYR A 408 -23.07 2.79 3.33
CA TYR A 408 -22.61 3.26 2.04
C TYR A 408 -21.08 3.11 1.99
N PRO A 409 -20.53 2.28 1.08
CA PRO A 409 -19.10 2.19 0.88
C PRO A 409 -18.63 3.50 0.26
N TYR A 410 -18.01 4.33 1.06
CA TYR A 410 -17.54 5.63 0.61
C TYR A 410 -16.05 5.70 0.41
N ALA A 411 -15.34 4.70 0.79
CA ALA A 411 -13.90 4.56 0.64
C ALA A 411 -13.53 3.09 0.73
N PHE A 412 -12.51 2.71 0.01
CA PHE A 412 -11.83 1.43 0.10
C PHE A 412 -10.34 1.69 0.32
N GLU A 413 -9.60 0.67 0.69
CA GLU A 413 -8.15 0.79 0.82
C GLU A 413 -7.41 0.35 -0.46
N VAL A 414 -8.14 -0.07 -1.48
CA VAL A 414 -7.59 -0.55 -2.75
C VAL A 414 -6.74 0.53 -3.41
N MET A 415 -7.30 1.71 -3.65
CA MET A 415 -6.55 2.78 -4.31
C MET A 415 -5.60 3.50 -3.36
N SER A 416 -5.97 3.73 -2.10
CA SER A 416 -5.11 4.43 -1.13
C SER A 416 -3.82 3.67 -0.84
N VAL A 417 -3.91 2.36 -0.59
CA VAL A 417 -2.76 1.47 -0.46
C VAL A 417 -2.04 1.30 -1.81
N GLY A 418 -2.81 1.21 -2.91
CA GLY A 418 -2.27 1.04 -4.24
C GLY A 418 -1.36 2.20 -4.69
N VAL A 419 -1.75 3.45 -4.45
CA VAL A 419 -0.92 4.61 -4.79
C VAL A 419 0.33 4.73 -3.92
N GLU A 420 0.27 4.30 -2.63
CA GLU A 420 1.46 4.17 -1.81
C GLU A 420 2.50 3.26 -2.47
N HIS A 421 2.05 2.08 -2.93
CA HIS A 421 2.93 1.09 -3.56
C HIS A 421 3.43 1.56 -4.92
N VAL A 422 2.54 2.09 -5.76
CA VAL A 422 2.87 2.52 -7.11
C VAL A 422 3.88 3.67 -7.09
N PHE A 423 3.72 4.67 -6.22
CA PHE A 423 4.58 5.85 -6.22
C PHE A 423 5.74 5.78 -5.23
N TYR A 424 5.60 5.09 -4.10
CA TYR A 424 6.60 5.09 -3.03
C TYR A 424 7.21 3.72 -2.74
N GLY A 425 6.66 2.63 -3.29
CA GLY A 425 7.20 1.29 -3.13
C GLY A 425 7.27 0.81 -1.69
N ASN A 426 6.21 1.02 -0.93
CA ASN A 426 6.21 0.69 0.48
C ASN A 426 5.77 -0.75 0.73
N ASN A 427 6.51 -1.46 1.58
CA ASN A 427 6.20 -2.74 2.23
C ASN A 427 5.27 -3.71 1.47
N GLY A 428 5.82 -4.69 0.78
CA GLY A 428 5.05 -5.67 0.02
C GLY A 428 4.55 -5.12 -1.31
N ASP A 429 5.41 -4.42 -1.94
CA ASP A 429 5.36 -3.75 -3.20
C ASP A 429 4.66 -4.54 -4.31
N LEU A 430 3.77 -3.87 -5.03
CA LEU A 430 3.11 -4.39 -6.24
C LEU A 430 4.08 -4.70 -7.38
N SER A 431 5.31 -4.21 -7.30
CA SER A 431 6.40 -4.49 -8.25
C SER A 431 7.36 -5.60 -7.80
N GLY A 432 7.22 -6.12 -6.58
CA GLY A 432 8.07 -7.18 -6.04
C GLY A 432 9.45 -6.72 -5.55
N GLU A 433 9.64 -5.43 -5.30
CA GLU A 433 10.93 -4.86 -4.91
C GLU A 433 11.19 -4.83 -3.40
N ASP A 434 10.17 -5.01 -2.57
CA ASP A 434 10.28 -4.98 -1.12
C ASP A 434 9.76 -6.25 -0.46
N ASP A 435 10.67 -7.06 0.08
CA ASP A 435 10.41 -8.32 0.76
C ASP A 435 10.53 -8.25 2.29
N ARG A 436 10.49 -7.02 2.88
CA ARG A 436 10.78 -6.79 4.31
C ARG A 436 10.02 -7.67 5.29
N GLU A 437 8.90 -8.27 4.89
CA GLU A 437 8.09 -9.13 5.77
C GLU A 437 7.75 -10.49 5.18
N GLY A 438 8.51 -10.98 4.21
CA GLY A 438 8.25 -12.27 3.57
C GLY A 438 7.00 -12.26 2.70
N ALA A 439 6.61 -11.09 2.20
CA ALA A 439 5.61 -11.01 1.14
C ALA A 439 6.14 -11.75 -0.10
N PRO A 440 5.28 -12.47 -0.84
CA PRO A 440 5.72 -13.17 -2.01
C PRO A 440 6.36 -12.19 -3.00
N SER A 441 7.56 -12.53 -3.47
CA SER A 441 8.36 -11.74 -4.42
C SER A 441 7.72 -11.55 -5.81
N SER A 442 6.51 -12.07 -6.01
CA SER A 442 5.77 -11.91 -7.25
C SER A 442 5.01 -10.58 -7.26
N ALA A 443 5.37 -9.71 -8.20
CA ALA A 443 4.64 -8.51 -8.50
C ALA A 443 3.15 -8.82 -8.73
N ASP A 444 2.25 -8.15 -8.01
CA ASP A 444 0.82 -8.21 -8.31
C ASP A 444 0.52 -7.30 -9.51
N ARG A 445 0.75 -7.83 -10.71
CA ARG A 445 0.60 -7.10 -11.97
C ARG A 445 -0.81 -6.56 -12.18
N GLU A 446 -1.80 -7.34 -11.79
CA GLU A 446 -3.20 -6.99 -11.97
C GLU A 446 -3.62 -5.84 -11.06
N TYR A 447 -3.24 -5.90 -9.78
CA TYR A 447 -3.51 -4.81 -8.85
C TYR A 447 -2.75 -3.54 -9.22
N ARG A 448 -1.47 -3.65 -9.55
CA ARG A 448 -0.67 -2.54 -10.07
C ARG A 448 -1.30 -1.95 -11.34
N GLY A 449 -1.76 -2.83 -12.25
CA GLY A 449 -2.48 -2.46 -13.46
C GLY A 449 -3.75 -1.68 -13.14
N PHE A 450 -4.58 -2.18 -12.22
CA PHE A 450 -5.80 -1.47 -11.81
C PHE A 450 -5.51 -0.05 -11.30
N VAL A 451 -4.52 0.10 -10.41
CA VAL A 451 -4.17 1.41 -9.82
C VAL A 451 -3.71 2.40 -10.90
N LEU A 452 -2.76 1.99 -11.75
CA LEU A 452 -2.24 2.84 -12.82
C LEU A 452 -3.29 3.15 -13.87
N GLY A 453 -4.11 2.17 -14.22
CA GLY A 453 -5.18 2.34 -15.17
C GLY A 453 -6.32 3.23 -14.64
N ALA A 454 -6.67 3.14 -13.36
CA ALA A 454 -7.62 4.04 -12.73
C ALA A 454 -7.09 5.50 -12.79
N LEU A 455 -5.82 5.71 -12.50
CA LEU A 455 -5.18 7.03 -12.68
C LEU A 455 -5.18 7.51 -14.14
N ALA A 456 -5.13 6.59 -15.11
CA ALA A 456 -5.16 6.92 -16.53
C ALA A 456 -6.56 7.20 -17.07
N SER A 457 -7.60 6.48 -16.59
CA SER A 457 -8.90 6.37 -17.27
C SER A 457 -10.11 6.95 -16.52
N LEU A 458 -10.02 7.20 -15.20
CA LEU A 458 -11.17 7.67 -14.39
C LEU A 458 -11.15 9.17 -13.99
#